data_e114997bb3a90a1e0ad8748c3baf0e05
#
_entry.id   e114997bb3a90a1e0ad8748c3baf0e05
#
_cell.length_a   1.000
_cell.length_b   1.000
_cell.length_c   1.000
_cell.angle_alpha   90.00
_cell.angle_beta   90.00
_cell.angle_gamma   90.00
#
_symmetry.space_group_name_H-M   'P 1'
#
loop_
_entity.id
_entity.type
_entity.pdbx_description
1 polymer ?
#
loop_
_entity_poly.entity_id
_entity_poly.type
_entity_poly.pdbx_seq_one_letter_code
_entity_poly.pdbx_strand_id
1 'polypeptide(L)'
;MDENQTHALDELPNAIVSANTLGWLCITAYCLLTAFAAVWVSESFTRIDGATLTFTTLLVAQLFFLSCAFLKKENILLFVLDNKSLIVKSNVLTLFSWYFMFLALQKVEASVESALYQGIIPMTVLVCSARAQGITLKRALGPALTLLFLTLLAESRFSLAGMESSHTSTIIQGIALALIAGATAGLYVHVTGAAHRQWGATLLQVLTTRFVLLLVVTGFLGHEQFALVVSNENGLAWKLMFLALSIVVLPVLFLQTSIKNLGASRVSVMTPLVPALALAAEFVINPWGHITTPILVLMVCLSVIISNVWLNHSDRPGPVETQLREEGSSR
;
A
#
# COMPACT_ATOMS: atom_id res chain seq x y z
N MET A 1 45.96 -22.65 -1.28
CA MET A 1 44.80 -21.70 -1.22
C MET A 1 44.44 -21.47 -2.67
N ASP A 2 43.27 -21.98 -3.07
CA ASP A 2 42.85 -21.96 -4.50
C ASP A 2 42.54 -20.55 -4.97
N GLU A 3 43.13 -20.18 -6.10
CA GLU A 3 42.85 -18.88 -6.80
C GLU A 3 41.34 -18.65 -7.06
N ASN A 4 40.55 -19.72 -7.12
CA ASN A 4 39.09 -19.67 -7.25
C ASN A 4 38.37 -19.13 -5.99
N GLN A 5 38.95 -19.16 -4.81
CA GLN A 5 38.35 -18.62 -3.59
C GLN A 5 38.56 -17.09 -3.46
N THR A 6 39.66 -16.55 -4.01
CA THR A 6 39.90 -15.11 -4.01
C THR A 6 38.99 -14.36 -4.98
N HIS A 7 38.70 -14.90 -6.17
CA HIS A 7 37.74 -14.30 -7.11
C HIS A 7 36.31 -14.24 -6.55
N ALA A 8 35.87 -15.25 -5.79
CA ALA A 8 34.53 -15.27 -5.20
C ALA A 8 34.34 -14.23 -4.07
N LEU A 9 35.42 -13.82 -3.39
CA LEU A 9 35.37 -12.81 -2.32
C LEU A 9 35.35 -11.38 -2.86
N ASP A 10 35.93 -11.12 -4.02
CA ASP A 10 35.94 -9.80 -4.65
C ASP A 10 34.62 -9.47 -5.38
N GLU A 11 33.85 -10.47 -5.82
CA GLU A 11 32.53 -10.25 -6.44
C GLU A 11 31.41 -9.99 -5.45
N LEU A 12 31.51 -10.47 -4.22
CA LEU A 12 30.50 -10.34 -3.18
C LEU A 12 30.16 -8.87 -2.82
N PRO A 13 31.09 -7.94 -2.61
CA PRO A 13 30.77 -6.54 -2.29
C PRO A 13 30.06 -5.82 -3.44
N ASN A 14 30.46 -6.08 -4.69
CA ASN A 14 29.84 -5.47 -5.88
C ASN A 14 28.40 -5.96 -6.09
N ALA A 15 28.11 -7.22 -5.83
CA ALA A 15 26.75 -7.78 -5.92
C ALA A 15 25.83 -7.19 -4.83
N ILE A 16 26.32 -7.01 -3.61
CA ILE A 16 25.56 -6.41 -2.50
C ILE A 16 25.28 -4.94 -2.74
N VAL A 17 26.25 -4.19 -3.24
CA VAL A 17 26.07 -2.76 -3.61
C VAL A 17 25.05 -2.63 -4.73
N SER A 18 25.12 -3.49 -5.75
CA SER A 18 24.14 -3.56 -6.86
C SER A 18 22.73 -3.88 -6.37
N ALA A 19 22.55 -4.85 -5.45
CA ALA A 19 21.26 -5.23 -4.90
C ALA A 19 20.65 -4.08 -4.06
N ASN A 20 21.43 -3.41 -3.23
CA ASN A 20 20.96 -2.25 -2.47
C ASN A 20 20.54 -1.10 -3.39
N THR A 21 21.32 -0.79 -4.42
CA THR A 21 20.98 0.25 -5.41
C THR A 21 19.68 -0.08 -6.13
N LEU A 22 19.51 -1.32 -6.57
CA LEU A 22 18.25 -1.79 -7.18
C LEU A 22 17.07 -1.62 -6.21
N GLY A 23 17.24 -1.96 -4.94
CA GLY A 23 16.22 -1.79 -3.91
C GLY A 23 15.77 -0.32 -3.76
N TRP A 24 16.71 0.63 -3.73
CA TRP A 24 16.41 2.07 -3.65
C TRP A 24 15.73 2.58 -4.92
N LEU A 25 16.16 2.18 -6.10
CA LEU A 25 15.51 2.52 -7.37
C LEU A 25 14.06 2.01 -7.41
N CYS A 26 13.84 0.77 -6.99
CA CYS A 26 12.51 0.18 -6.96
C CYS A 26 11.57 0.90 -5.97
N ILE A 27 12.01 1.25 -4.74
CA ILE A 27 11.12 1.97 -3.82
C ILE A 27 10.81 3.38 -4.30
N THR A 28 11.76 4.06 -4.92
CA THR A 28 11.53 5.38 -5.51
C THR A 28 10.53 5.28 -6.67
N ALA A 29 10.71 4.30 -7.57
CA ALA A 29 9.78 4.05 -8.66
C ALA A 29 8.37 3.67 -8.16
N TYR A 30 8.27 2.86 -7.09
CA TYR A 30 7.01 2.57 -6.41
C TYR A 30 6.31 3.85 -5.95
N CYS A 31 7.01 4.72 -5.21
CA CYS A 31 6.42 5.96 -4.68
C CYS A 31 5.94 6.88 -5.81
N LEU A 32 6.76 7.05 -6.85
CA LEU A 32 6.41 7.88 -8.01
C LEU A 32 5.19 7.33 -8.76
N LEU A 33 5.22 6.06 -9.14
CA LEU A 33 4.12 5.45 -9.90
C LEU A 33 2.81 5.48 -9.11
N THR A 34 2.85 5.15 -7.82
CA THR A 34 1.66 5.15 -6.98
C THR A 34 1.08 6.56 -6.84
N ALA A 35 1.93 7.56 -6.61
CA ALA A 35 1.51 8.96 -6.48
C ALA A 35 0.89 9.50 -7.79
N PHE A 36 1.58 9.33 -8.92
CA PHE A 36 1.06 9.78 -10.21
C PHE A 36 -0.20 9.04 -10.64
N ALA A 37 -0.29 7.73 -10.39
CA ALA A 37 -1.48 6.96 -10.71
C ALA A 37 -2.67 7.38 -9.82
N ALA A 38 -2.47 7.69 -8.54
CA ALA A 38 -3.52 8.20 -7.65
C ALA A 38 -4.06 9.56 -8.15
N VAL A 39 -3.17 10.50 -8.49
CA VAL A 39 -3.58 11.80 -9.07
C VAL A 39 -4.30 11.60 -10.42
N TRP A 40 -3.82 10.68 -11.25
CA TRP A 40 -4.49 10.38 -12.52
C TRP A 40 -5.90 9.82 -12.32
N VAL A 41 -6.10 8.97 -11.29
CA VAL A 41 -7.44 8.47 -10.94
C VAL A 41 -8.35 9.62 -10.50
N SER A 42 -7.90 10.45 -9.58
CA SER A 42 -8.73 11.56 -9.05
C SER A 42 -9.11 12.59 -10.10
N GLU A 43 -8.24 12.84 -11.09
CA GLU A 43 -8.49 13.87 -12.12
C GLU A 43 -9.22 13.34 -13.37
N SER A 44 -8.92 12.10 -13.80
CA SER A 44 -9.33 11.62 -15.13
C SER A 44 -10.45 10.58 -15.11
N PHE A 45 -10.71 9.90 -13.99
CA PHE A 45 -11.65 8.79 -13.92
C PHE A 45 -12.91 9.07 -13.08
N THR A 46 -13.21 10.34 -12.80
CA THR A 46 -14.38 10.74 -12.01
C THR A 46 -15.73 10.45 -12.68
N ARG A 47 -15.75 10.25 -14.02
CA ARG A 47 -16.97 9.95 -14.79
C ARG A 47 -17.30 8.47 -14.87
N ILE A 48 -16.35 7.60 -14.47
CA ILE A 48 -16.53 6.15 -14.49
C ILE A 48 -16.96 5.73 -13.09
N ASP A 49 -17.95 4.85 -13.01
CA ASP A 49 -18.32 4.24 -11.74
C ASP A 49 -17.12 3.57 -11.06
N GLY A 50 -16.96 3.83 -9.75
CA GLY A 50 -15.84 3.31 -8.99
C GLY A 50 -15.75 1.79 -8.95
N ALA A 51 -16.88 1.07 -9.06
CA ALA A 51 -16.88 -0.38 -9.14
C ALA A 51 -16.33 -0.87 -10.50
N THR A 52 -16.75 -0.25 -11.60
CA THR A 52 -16.22 -0.53 -12.95
C THR A 52 -14.72 -0.23 -13.03
N LEU A 53 -14.30 0.92 -12.51
CA LEU A 53 -12.88 1.29 -12.45
C LEU A 53 -12.06 0.26 -11.66
N THR A 54 -12.54 -0.12 -10.47
CA THR A 54 -11.87 -1.10 -9.61
C THR A 54 -11.83 -2.47 -10.26
N PHE A 55 -12.97 -2.94 -10.80
CA PHE A 55 -13.04 -4.25 -11.46
C PHE A 55 -12.06 -4.35 -12.64
N THR A 56 -12.11 -3.40 -13.57
CA THR A 56 -11.31 -3.47 -14.80
C THR A 56 -9.81 -3.37 -14.49
N THR A 57 -9.43 -2.47 -13.60
CA THR A 57 -8.04 -2.28 -13.18
C THR A 57 -7.49 -3.54 -12.49
N LEU A 58 -8.23 -4.10 -11.54
CA LEU A 58 -7.76 -5.27 -10.79
C LEU A 58 -7.94 -6.59 -11.53
N LEU A 59 -8.84 -6.67 -12.51
CA LEU A 59 -8.92 -7.83 -13.41
C LEU A 59 -7.62 -8.00 -14.23
N VAL A 60 -7.10 -6.91 -14.78
CA VAL A 60 -5.81 -6.93 -15.50
C VAL A 60 -4.68 -7.39 -14.58
N ALA A 61 -4.62 -6.84 -13.36
CA ALA A 61 -3.61 -7.22 -12.37
C ALA A 61 -3.75 -8.70 -11.95
N GLN A 62 -4.99 -9.17 -11.73
CA GLN A 62 -5.27 -10.57 -11.39
C GLN A 62 -4.81 -11.53 -12.50
N LEU A 63 -5.13 -11.21 -13.76
CA LEU A 63 -4.70 -12.02 -14.90
C LEU A 63 -3.17 -12.05 -15.03
N PHE A 64 -2.51 -10.93 -14.78
CA PHE A 64 -1.05 -10.86 -14.76
C PHE A 64 -0.45 -11.76 -13.67
N PHE A 65 -0.92 -11.66 -12.41
CA PHE A 65 -0.39 -12.48 -11.32
C PHE A 65 -0.70 -13.97 -11.49
N LEU A 66 -1.90 -14.33 -12.01
CA LEU A 66 -2.24 -15.71 -12.36
C LEU A 66 -1.30 -16.27 -13.43
N SER A 67 -1.01 -15.49 -14.47
CA SER A 67 -0.06 -15.88 -15.52
C SER A 67 1.35 -16.12 -14.94
N CYS A 68 1.81 -15.23 -14.06
CA CYS A 68 3.08 -15.40 -13.36
C CYS A 68 3.11 -16.65 -12.48
N ALA A 69 2.04 -16.92 -11.75
CA ALA A 69 1.93 -18.10 -10.90
C ALA A 69 1.91 -19.41 -11.71
N PHE A 70 1.19 -19.40 -12.85
CA PHE A 70 1.17 -20.53 -13.78
C PHE A 70 2.56 -20.81 -14.36
N LEU A 71 3.27 -19.78 -14.82
CA LEU A 71 4.64 -19.91 -15.35
C LEU A 71 5.63 -20.44 -14.29
N LYS A 72 5.45 -20.05 -13.02
CA LYS A 72 6.27 -20.54 -11.90
C LYS A 72 5.78 -21.87 -11.31
N LYS A 73 4.73 -22.46 -11.88
CA LYS A 73 4.14 -23.74 -11.43
C LYS A 73 3.72 -23.71 -9.94
N GLU A 74 3.25 -22.56 -9.46
CA GLU A 74 2.75 -22.42 -8.09
C GLU A 74 1.47 -23.25 -7.89
N ASN A 75 1.39 -23.97 -6.79
CA ASN A 75 0.22 -24.80 -6.48
C ASN A 75 -0.86 -23.97 -5.75
N ILE A 76 -1.56 -23.11 -6.50
CA ILE A 76 -2.56 -22.18 -5.96
C ILE A 76 -3.76 -22.93 -5.35
N LEU A 77 -4.22 -24.00 -6.02
CA LEU A 77 -5.40 -24.74 -5.55
C LEU A 77 -5.17 -25.38 -4.18
N LEU A 78 -4.02 -26.03 -3.99
CA LEU A 78 -3.65 -26.63 -2.70
C LEU A 78 -3.54 -25.55 -1.63
N PHE A 79 -2.88 -24.45 -1.93
CA PHE A 79 -2.77 -23.30 -1.01
C PHE A 79 -4.15 -22.79 -0.54
N VAL A 80 -5.12 -22.66 -1.45
CA VAL A 80 -6.49 -22.22 -1.12
C VAL A 80 -7.20 -23.23 -0.22
N LEU A 81 -7.07 -24.52 -0.54
CA LEU A 81 -7.74 -25.58 0.23
C LEU A 81 -7.19 -25.70 1.66
N ASP A 82 -5.88 -25.53 1.83
CA ASP A 82 -5.21 -25.66 3.12
C ASP A 82 -5.40 -24.38 3.99
N ASN A 83 -5.62 -23.23 3.37
CA ASN A 83 -5.61 -21.93 4.07
C ASN A 83 -6.93 -21.13 3.93
N LYS A 84 -8.09 -21.80 3.95
CA LYS A 84 -9.42 -21.19 3.72
C LYS A 84 -9.68 -19.95 4.57
N SER A 85 -9.37 -19.99 5.87
CA SER A 85 -9.58 -18.86 6.78
C SER A 85 -8.74 -17.65 6.41
N LEU A 86 -7.47 -17.86 6.02
CA LEU A 86 -6.59 -16.81 5.52
C LEU A 86 -7.15 -16.19 4.24
N ILE A 87 -7.55 -17.04 3.28
CA ILE A 87 -8.09 -16.61 1.99
C ILE A 87 -9.34 -15.75 2.16
N VAL A 88 -10.30 -16.20 2.99
CA VAL A 88 -11.51 -15.40 3.27
C VAL A 88 -11.15 -14.06 3.89
N LYS A 89 -10.31 -14.04 4.94
CA LYS A 89 -9.89 -12.79 5.61
C LYS A 89 -9.17 -11.85 4.64
N SER A 90 -8.20 -12.35 3.86
CA SER A 90 -7.45 -11.53 2.91
C SER A 90 -8.33 -10.96 1.81
N ASN A 91 -9.30 -11.73 1.30
CA ASN A 91 -10.26 -11.27 0.30
C ASN A 91 -11.19 -10.16 0.82
N VAL A 92 -11.76 -10.34 2.02
CA VAL A 92 -12.61 -9.31 2.65
C VAL A 92 -11.82 -8.03 2.89
N LEU A 93 -10.63 -8.13 3.47
CA LEU A 93 -9.78 -6.96 3.73
C LEU A 93 -9.32 -6.27 2.43
N THR A 94 -9.01 -7.04 1.40
CA THR A 94 -8.65 -6.51 0.08
C THR A 94 -9.84 -5.82 -0.59
N LEU A 95 -11.05 -6.36 -0.48
CA LEU A 95 -12.26 -5.74 -1.01
C LEU A 95 -12.43 -4.32 -0.43
N PHE A 96 -12.46 -4.20 0.90
CA PHE A 96 -12.66 -2.90 1.54
C PHE A 96 -11.48 -1.95 1.31
N SER A 97 -10.24 -2.46 1.32
CA SER A 97 -9.05 -1.62 1.12
C SER A 97 -9.01 -1.03 -0.29
N TRP A 98 -9.11 -1.83 -1.33
CA TRP A 98 -8.94 -1.36 -2.70
C TRP A 98 -10.18 -0.68 -3.27
N TYR A 99 -11.37 -1.25 -3.05
CA TYR A 99 -12.60 -0.65 -3.57
C TYR A 99 -12.85 0.73 -2.93
N PHE A 100 -12.68 0.83 -1.61
CA PHE A 100 -12.88 2.11 -0.92
C PHE A 100 -11.77 3.14 -1.22
N MET A 101 -10.54 2.69 -1.48
CA MET A 101 -9.47 3.55 -1.97
C MET A 101 -9.85 4.19 -3.32
N PHE A 102 -10.30 3.40 -4.30
CA PHE A 102 -10.73 3.95 -5.59
C PHE A 102 -11.93 4.89 -5.46
N LEU A 103 -12.92 4.55 -4.62
CA LEU A 103 -14.04 5.44 -4.34
C LEU A 103 -13.63 6.74 -3.65
N ALA A 104 -12.65 6.67 -2.75
CA ALA A 104 -12.13 7.84 -2.05
C ALA A 104 -11.38 8.77 -3.03
N LEU A 105 -10.52 8.22 -3.90
CA LEU A 105 -9.80 8.97 -4.94
C LEU A 105 -10.72 9.72 -5.92
N GLN A 106 -11.97 9.28 -6.07
CA GLN A 106 -12.98 9.97 -6.87
C GLN A 106 -13.72 11.09 -6.12
N LYS A 107 -13.49 11.24 -4.82
CA LYS A 107 -14.24 12.17 -3.94
C LYS A 107 -13.37 13.21 -3.25
N VAL A 108 -12.09 12.92 -3.04
CA VAL A 108 -11.11 13.82 -2.43
C VAL A 108 -9.83 13.80 -3.25
N GLU A 109 -8.98 14.80 -3.05
CA GLU A 109 -7.69 14.91 -3.72
C GLU A 109 -6.79 13.71 -3.39
N ALA A 110 -5.98 13.29 -4.35
CA ALA A 110 -5.12 12.10 -4.21
C ALA A 110 -4.11 12.24 -3.06
N SER A 111 -3.60 13.45 -2.81
CA SER A 111 -2.69 13.72 -1.68
C SER A 111 -3.39 13.56 -0.32
N VAL A 112 -4.63 14.01 -0.20
CA VAL A 112 -5.46 13.86 1.01
C VAL A 112 -5.84 12.39 1.21
N GLU A 113 -6.33 11.71 0.15
CA GLU A 113 -6.64 10.28 0.21
C GLU A 113 -5.42 9.48 0.66
N SER A 114 -4.29 9.64 -0.03
CA SER A 114 -3.07 8.90 0.25
C SER A 114 -2.51 9.19 1.66
N ALA A 115 -2.65 10.42 2.18
CA ALA A 115 -2.27 10.77 3.54
C ALA A 115 -3.16 10.06 4.59
N LEU A 116 -4.47 10.07 4.39
CA LEU A 116 -5.44 9.39 5.25
C LEU A 116 -5.24 7.87 5.22
N TYR A 117 -5.14 7.29 4.02
CA TYR A 117 -4.93 5.87 3.78
C TYR A 117 -3.64 5.37 4.45
N GLN A 118 -2.51 6.00 4.15
CA GLN A 118 -1.22 5.55 4.68
C GLN A 118 -1.00 5.93 6.15
N GLY A 119 -1.57 7.04 6.59
CA GLY A 119 -1.43 7.51 7.96
C GLY A 119 -2.13 6.63 8.98
N ILE A 120 -3.27 5.98 8.65
CA ILE A 120 -4.00 5.11 9.57
C ILE A 120 -3.39 3.69 9.67
N ILE A 121 -2.57 3.25 8.70
CA ILE A 121 -1.97 1.91 8.68
C ILE A 121 -1.13 1.63 9.94
N PRO A 122 -0.19 2.48 10.36
CA PRO A 122 0.62 2.24 11.54
C PRO A 122 -0.21 2.08 12.82
N MET A 123 -1.28 2.88 12.96
CA MET A 123 -2.20 2.79 14.10
C MET A 123 -2.91 1.44 14.13
N THR A 124 -3.41 0.98 12.99
CA THR A 124 -4.08 -0.31 12.87
C THR A 124 -3.14 -1.46 13.20
N VAL A 125 -1.91 -1.43 12.68
CA VAL A 125 -0.89 -2.44 12.97
C VAL A 125 -0.53 -2.43 14.46
N LEU A 126 -0.40 -1.25 15.10
CA LEU A 126 -0.14 -1.13 16.53
C LEU A 126 -1.27 -1.79 17.36
N VAL A 127 -2.52 -1.49 17.05
CA VAL A 127 -3.69 -2.07 17.75
C VAL A 127 -3.71 -3.59 17.60
N CYS A 128 -3.42 -4.12 16.41
CA CYS A 128 -3.37 -5.57 16.17
C CYS A 128 -2.23 -6.25 16.95
N SER A 129 -1.06 -5.63 17.01
CA SER A 129 0.10 -6.18 17.72
C SER A 129 0.05 -5.99 19.23
N ALA A 130 -0.78 -5.08 19.72
CA ALA A 130 -0.93 -4.75 21.14
C ALA A 130 -1.28 -5.96 22.02
N ARG A 131 -2.09 -6.87 21.49
CA ARG A 131 -2.50 -8.09 22.22
C ARG A 131 -1.33 -9.04 22.48
N ALA A 132 -0.34 -9.09 21.59
CA ALA A 132 0.81 -10.00 21.71
C ALA A 132 2.01 -9.36 22.42
N GLN A 133 2.22 -8.05 22.25
CA GLN A 133 3.46 -7.37 22.67
C GLN A 133 3.24 -6.29 23.73
N GLY A 134 1.99 -5.97 24.06
CA GLY A 134 1.62 -4.82 24.89
C GLY A 134 1.82 -3.48 24.16
N ILE A 135 1.24 -2.43 24.73
CA ILE A 135 1.43 -1.04 24.24
C ILE A 135 2.38 -0.33 25.20
N THR A 136 3.57 0.03 24.72
CA THR A 136 4.45 0.95 25.44
C THR A 136 4.21 2.37 24.97
N LEU A 137 4.40 3.37 25.84
CA LEU A 137 4.24 4.78 25.49
C LEU A 137 5.09 5.17 24.26
N LYS A 138 6.30 4.65 24.19
CA LYS A 138 7.21 4.91 23.06
C LYS A 138 6.65 4.41 21.72
N ARG A 139 6.00 3.23 21.71
CA ARG A 139 5.37 2.67 20.50
C ARG A 139 4.09 3.39 20.12
N ALA A 140 3.35 3.94 21.08
CA ALA A 140 2.09 4.63 20.85
C ALA A 140 2.26 6.07 20.37
N LEU A 141 3.35 6.75 20.74
CA LEU A 141 3.51 8.20 20.51
C LEU A 141 3.50 8.58 19.03
N GLY A 142 4.22 7.83 18.17
CA GLY A 142 4.26 8.09 16.74
C GLY A 142 2.88 7.94 16.07
N PRO A 143 2.19 6.78 16.20
CA PRO A 143 0.83 6.61 15.70
C PRO A 143 -0.18 7.61 16.29
N ALA A 144 -0.06 8.01 17.57
CA ALA A 144 -0.93 9.03 18.18
C ALA A 144 -0.71 10.41 17.55
N LEU A 145 0.54 10.79 17.27
CA LEU A 145 0.86 12.03 16.56
C LEU A 145 0.31 12.00 15.13
N THR A 146 0.44 10.88 14.45
CA THR A 146 -0.15 10.70 13.11
C THR A 146 -1.67 10.87 13.16
N LEU A 147 -2.35 10.26 14.15
CA LEU A 147 -3.80 10.39 14.30
C LEU A 147 -4.23 11.85 14.56
N LEU A 148 -3.45 12.61 15.34
CA LEU A 148 -3.68 14.03 15.55
C LEU A 148 -3.65 14.80 14.22
N PHE A 149 -2.60 14.60 13.40
CA PHE A 149 -2.50 15.32 12.12
C PHE A 149 -3.55 14.84 11.10
N LEU A 150 -3.97 13.57 11.12
CA LEU A 150 -5.09 13.09 10.31
C LEU A 150 -6.41 13.75 10.70
N THR A 151 -6.64 13.95 12.00
CA THR A 151 -7.84 14.65 12.49
C THR A 151 -7.84 16.11 12.07
N LEU A 152 -6.70 16.80 12.20
CA LEU A 152 -6.55 18.19 11.76
C LEU A 152 -6.70 18.31 10.23
N LEU A 153 -6.19 17.36 9.45
CA LEU A 153 -6.37 17.33 8.01
C LEU A 153 -7.85 17.16 7.64
N ALA A 154 -8.54 16.21 8.27
CA ALA A 154 -9.97 16.00 8.06
C ALA A 154 -10.78 17.26 8.42
N GLU A 155 -10.50 17.88 9.59
CA GLU A 155 -11.17 19.10 10.04
C GLU A 155 -10.93 20.26 9.07
N SER A 156 -9.70 20.44 8.59
CA SER A 156 -9.40 21.50 7.60
C SER A 156 -10.18 21.34 6.32
N ARG A 157 -10.39 20.09 5.87
CA ARG A 157 -11.22 19.80 4.67
C ARG A 157 -12.71 20.04 4.91
N PHE A 158 -13.23 19.75 6.11
CA PHE A 158 -14.60 20.06 6.49
C PHE A 158 -14.83 21.57 6.56
N SER A 159 -13.91 22.33 7.13
CA SER A 159 -14.01 23.78 7.22
C SER A 159 -14.03 24.44 5.85
N LEU A 160 -13.20 23.98 4.92
CA LEU A 160 -13.18 24.46 3.54
C LEU A 160 -14.46 24.07 2.79
N ALA A 161 -14.96 22.84 2.97
CA ALA A 161 -16.19 22.36 2.35
C ALA A 161 -17.45 23.05 2.88
N GLY A 162 -17.47 23.45 4.15
CA GLY A 162 -18.59 24.17 4.77
C GLY A 162 -18.84 25.56 4.16
N MET A 163 -17.87 26.09 3.43
CA MET A 163 -18.06 27.34 2.64
C MET A 163 -18.83 27.09 1.33
N GLU A 164 -18.89 25.83 0.86
CA GLU A 164 -19.64 25.39 -0.32
C GLU A 164 -20.54 24.21 0.04
N SER A 165 -21.75 24.47 0.48
CA SER A 165 -22.67 23.48 1.09
C SER A 165 -23.01 22.25 0.23
N SER A 166 -22.84 22.31 -1.10
CA SER A 166 -23.15 21.19 -2.01
C SER A 166 -22.10 20.08 -2.05
N HIS A 167 -20.84 20.34 -1.68
CA HIS A 167 -19.74 19.37 -1.76
C HIS A 167 -19.38 18.71 -0.43
N THR A 168 -19.89 19.20 0.70
CA THR A 168 -19.53 18.72 2.05
C THR A 168 -19.79 17.22 2.22
N SER A 169 -20.94 16.71 1.77
CA SER A 169 -21.28 15.30 1.87
C SER A 169 -20.30 14.38 1.11
N THR A 170 -19.88 14.80 -0.08
CA THR A 170 -18.91 14.05 -0.92
C THR A 170 -17.54 13.96 -0.25
N ILE A 171 -17.08 15.07 0.32
CA ILE A 171 -15.77 15.12 1.03
C ILE A 171 -15.80 14.25 2.29
N ILE A 172 -16.89 14.31 3.09
CA ILE A 172 -17.06 13.44 4.26
C ILE A 172 -16.99 11.97 3.88
N GLN A 173 -17.72 11.58 2.81
CA GLN A 173 -17.68 10.21 2.30
C GLN A 173 -16.27 9.82 1.85
N GLY A 174 -15.56 10.68 1.11
CA GLY A 174 -14.20 10.43 0.65
C GLY A 174 -13.22 10.20 1.80
N ILE A 175 -13.26 11.05 2.83
CA ILE A 175 -12.44 10.91 4.03
C ILE A 175 -12.75 9.62 4.78
N ALA A 176 -14.03 9.30 4.99
CA ALA A 176 -14.44 8.07 5.68
C ALA A 176 -13.99 6.82 4.90
N LEU A 177 -14.16 6.81 3.57
CA LEU A 177 -13.71 5.74 2.70
C LEU A 177 -12.20 5.56 2.74
N ALA A 178 -11.41 6.64 2.69
CA ALA A 178 -9.94 6.58 2.77
C ALA A 178 -9.46 6.01 4.12
N LEU A 179 -10.06 6.43 5.23
CA LEU A 179 -9.73 5.89 6.57
C LEU A 179 -10.08 4.41 6.70
N ILE A 180 -11.25 3.97 6.23
CA ILE A 180 -11.64 2.56 6.26
C ILE A 180 -10.73 1.75 5.34
N ALA A 181 -10.41 2.25 4.15
CA ALA A 181 -9.50 1.61 3.21
C ALA A 181 -8.10 1.41 3.82
N GLY A 182 -7.54 2.43 4.45
CA GLY A 182 -6.23 2.36 5.11
C GLY A 182 -6.24 1.45 6.35
N ALA A 183 -7.30 1.48 7.18
CA ALA A 183 -7.44 0.59 8.31
C ALA A 183 -7.51 -0.89 7.87
N THR A 184 -8.30 -1.19 6.84
CA THR A 184 -8.38 -2.56 6.28
C THR A 184 -7.09 -2.99 5.59
N ALA A 185 -6.33 -2.06 4.98
CA ALA A 185 -4.98 -2.32 4.49
C ALA A 185 -4.01 -2.68 5.62
N GLY A 186 -4.04 -1.96 6.73
CA GLY A 186 -3.24 -2.29 7.92
C GLY A 186 -3.55 -3.67 8.50
N LEU A 187 -4.84 -4.04 8.59
CA LEU A 187 -5.27 -5.38 8.97
C LEU A 187 -4.77 -6.44 7.97
N TYR A 188 -4.86 -6.15 6.67
CA TYR A 188 -4.35 -7.02 5.61
C TYR A 188 -2.85 -7.29 5.78
N VAL A 189 -2.05 -6.24 5.99
CA VAL A 189 -0.60 -6.37 6.23
C VAL A 189 -0.32 -7.25 7.43
N HIS A 190 -1.07 -7.09 8.53
CA HIS A 190 -0.93 -7.93 9.72
C HIS A 190 -1.23 -9.41 9.44
N VAL A 191 -2.36 -9.70 8.78
CA VAL A 191 -2.81 -11.06 8.46
C VAL A 191 -1.86 -11.75 7.48
N THR A 192 -1.45 -11.09 6.40
CA THR A 192 -0.55 -11.66 5.39
C THR A 192 0.89 -11.79 5.89
N GLY A 193 1.35 -10.86 6.73
CA GLY A 193 2.64 -10.98 7.40
C GLY A 193 2.72 -12.22 8.30
N ALA A 194 1.63 -12.58 8.97
CA ALA A 194 1.55 -13.85 9.72
C ALA A 194 1.58 -15.07 8.77
N ALA A 195 0.88 -14.98 7.62
CA ALA A 195 0.85 -16.06 6.63
C ALA A 195 2.24 -16.41 6.08
N HIS A 196 3.02 -15.40 5.70
CA HIS A 196 4.39 -15.60 5.22
C HIS A 196 5.29 -16.26 6.27
N ARG A 197 5.17 -15.85 7.56
CA ARG A 197 6.01 -16.35 8.63
C ARG A 197 5.60 -17.74 9.13
N GLN A 198 4.31 -18.02 9.23
CA GLN A 198 3.79 -19.24 9.85
C GLN A 198 3.59 -20.38 8.86
N TRP A 199 3.19 -20.05 7.63
CA TRP A 199 2.80 -21.06 6.61
C TRP A 199 3.68 -21.04 5.37
N GLY A 200 4.73 -20.22 5.34
CA GLY A 200 5.66 -20.16 4.21
C GLY A 200 4.99 -19.75 2.89
N ALA A 201 3.85 -19.05 2.94
CA ALA A 201 3.11 -18.63 1.76
C ALA A 201 4.01 -17.81 0.82
N THR A 202 4.01 -18.16 -0.47
CA THR A 202 4.75 -17.36 -1.46
C THR A 202 4.00 -16.06 -1.77
N LEU A 203 4.72 -15.06 -2.27
CA LEU A 203 4.11 -13.81 -2.71
C LEU A 203 3.03 -14.05 -3.77
N LEU A 204 3.31 -14.91 -4.76
CA LEU A 204 2.36 -15.18 -5.84
C LEU A 204 1.11 -15.90 -5.35
N GLN A 205 1.21 -16.83 -4.40
CA GLN A 205 0.06 -17.48 -3.78
C GLN A 205 -0.87 -16.43 -3.13
N VAL A 206 -0.31 -15.48 -2.39
CA VAL A 206 -1.09 -14.41 -1.76
C VAL A 206 -1.69 -13.46 -2.79
N LEU A 207 -0.91 -13.02 -3.79
CA LEU A 207 -1.38 -12.05 -4.79
C LEU A 207 -2.46 -12.62 -5.72
N THR A 208 -2.34 -13.89 -6.12
CA THR A 208 -3.32 -14.53 -7.01
C THR A 208 -4.64 -14.88 -6.34
N THR A 209 -4.68 -14.97 -5.02
CA THR A 209 -5.89 -15.41 -4.30
C THR A 209 -6.66 -14.28 -3.64
N ARG A 210 -6.08 -13.08 -3.50
CA ARG A 210 -6.65 -12.00 -2.69
C ARG A 210 -7.71 -11.15 -3.38
N PHE A 211 -7.79 -11.14 -4.71
CA PHE A 211 -8.68 -10.24 -5.46
C PHE A 211 -10.01 -10.90 -5.86
N VAL A 212 -10.21 -12.19 -5.59
CA VAL A 212 -11.37 -12.94 -6.10
C VAL A 212 -12.71 -12.34 -5.65
N LEU A 213 -12.89 -12.13 -4.33
CA LEU A 213 -14.12 -11.54 -3.80
C LEU A 213 -14.33 -10.11 -4.32
N LEU A 214 -13.25 -9.32 -4.39
CA LEU A 214 -13.30 -7.96 -4.90
C LEU A 214 -13.80 -7.94 -6.35
N LEU A 215 -13.23 -8.79 -7.22
CA LEU A 215 -13.66 -8.88 -8.62
C LEU A 215 -15.11 -9.32 -8.75
N VAL A 216 -15.58 -10.27 -7.95
CA VAL A 216 -16.97 -10.70 -7.96
C VAL A 216 -17.89 -9.53 -7.57
N VAL A 217 -17.61 -8.85 -6.46
CA VAL A 217 -18.44 -7.76 -5.96
C VAL A 217 -18.43 -6.56 -6.90
N THR A 218 -17.25 -6.10 -7.31
CA THR A 218 -17.15 -4.92 -8.18
C THR A 218 -17.60 -5.22 -9.61
N GLY A 219 -17.43 -6.46 -10.09
CA GLY A 219 -17.96 -6.90 -11.36
C GLY A 219 -19.50 -6.90 -11.38
N PHE A 220 -20.13 -7.31 -10.28
CA PHE A 220 -21.59 -7.24 -10.15
C PHE A 220 -22.09 -5.80 -10.03
N LEU A 221 -21.43 -4.95 -9.24
CA LEU A 221 -21.85 -3.56 -9.04
C LEU A 221 -21.60 -2.67 -10.27
N GLY A 222 -20.51 -2.90 -11.01
CA GLY A 222 -20.09 -2.06 -12.15
C GLY A 222 -20.62 -2.52 -13.52
N HIS A 223 -21.44 -3.59 -13.58
CA HIS A 223 -21.79 -4.24 -14.86
C HIS A 223 -22.49 -3.32 -15.88
N GLU A 224 -23.21 -2.31 -15.41
CA GLU A 224 -23.94 -1.36 -16.28
C GLU A 224 -23.00 -0.53 -17.16
N GLN A 225 -21.78 -0.23 -16.67
CA GLN A 225 -20.80 0.56 -17.41
C GLN A 225 -19.77 -0.26 -18.19
N PHE A 226 -19.83 -1.58 -18.17
CA PHE A 226 -18.88 -2.40 -18.94
C PHE A 226 -18.97 -2.17 -20.45
N ALA A 227 -20.14 -1.83 -20.96
CA ALA A 227 -20.31 -1.48 -22.37
C ALA A 227 -19.40 -0.30 -22.79
N LEU A 228 -19.21 0.70 -21.93
CA LEU A 228 -18.31 1.84 -22.17
C LEU A 228 -16.84 1.42 -22.25
N VAL A 229 -16.44 0.44 -21.45
CA VAL A 229 -15.07 -0.11 -21.50
C VAL A 229 -14.86 -0.93 -22.74
N VAL A 230 -15.84 -1.78 -23.12
CA VAL A 230 -15.77 -2.66 -24.30
C VAL A 230 -15.82 -1.85 -25.59
N SER A 231 -16.64 -0.82 -25.68
CA SER A 231 -16.69 0.08 -26.85
C SER A 231 -15.38 0.87 -27.03
N ASN A 232 -14.54 0.88 -26.00
CA ASN A 232 -13.27 1.60 -25.99
C ASN A 232 -13.38 3.07 -26.39
N GLU A 233 -14.47 3.73 -26.02
CA GLU A 233 -14.68 5.14 -26.29
C GLU A 233 -13.50 5.97 -25.74
N ASN A 234 -12.96 6.86 -26.57
CA ASN A 234 -11.79 7.68 -26.22
C ASN A 234 -10.56 6.92 -25.73
N GLY A 235 -10.39 5.65 -26.14
CA GLY A 235 -9.27 4.81 -25.72
C GLY A 235 -9.34 4.37 -24.25
N LEU A 236 -10.55 4.28 -23.68
CA LEU A 236 -10.76 3.98 -22.25
C LEU A 236 -10.14 2.66 -21.84
N ALA A 237 -10.29 1.59 -22.62
CA ALA A 237 -9.71 0.29 -22.30
C ALA A 237 -8.18 0.34 -22.16
N TRP A 238 -7.49 1.08 -23.03
CA TRP A 238 -6.05 1.28 -22.96
C TRP A 238 -5.63 2.10 -21.74
N LYS A 239 -6.38 3.15 -21.40
CA LYS A 239 -6.15 3.95 -20.20
C LYS A 239 -6.27 3.10 -18.94
N LEU A 240 -7.30 2.25 -18.86
CA LEU A 240 -7.51 1.34 -17.73
C LEU A 240 -6.44 0.25 -17.64
N MET A 241 -5.99 -0.29 -18.78
CA MET A 241 -4.89 -1.24 -18.81
C MET A 241 -3.58 -0.60 -18.33
N PHE A 242 -3.27 0.61 -18.81
CA PHE A 242 -2.10 1.36 -18.36
C PHE A 242 -2.19 1.73 -16.88
N LEU A 243 -3.38 2.10 -16.40
CA LEU A 243 -3.64 2.35 -15.00
C LEU A 243 -3.38 1.08 -14.15
N ALA A 244 -3.87 -0.09 -14.59
CA ALA A 244 -3.62 -1.35 -13.90
C ALA A 244 -2.13 -1.66 -13.74
N LEU A 245 -1.34 -1.40 -14.78
CA LEU A 245 0.11 -1.57 -14.72
C LEU A 245 0.76 -0.57 -13.76
N SER A 246 0.34 0.69 -13.78
CA SER A 246 0.98 1.78 -13.02
C SER A 246 0.55 1.86 -11.56
N ILE A 247 -0.67 1.45 -11.19
CA ILE A 247 -1.16 1.54 -9.80
C ILE A 247 -1.08 0.20 -9.04
N VAL A 248 -1.09 -0.94 -9.75
CA VAL A 248 -1.12 -2.27 -9.10
C VAL A 248 0.11 -3.09 -9.45
N VAL A 249 0.28 -3.44 -10.73
CA VAL A 249 1.25 -4.47 -11.14
C VAL A 249 2.68 -4.03 -10.83
N LEU A 250 3.12 -2.91 -11.42
CA LEU A 250 4.49 -2.41 -11.24
C LEU A 250 4.79 -1.97 -9.81
N PRO A 251 3.90 -1.21 -9.13
CA PRO A 251 4.15 -0.85 -7.73
C PRO A 251 4.29 -2.06 -6.81
N VAL A 252 3.44 -3.08 -6.95
CA VAL A 252 3.57 -4.29 -6.14
C VAL A 252 4.88 -5.01 -6.40
N LEU A 253 5.31 -5.14 -7.66
CA LEU A 253 6.59 -5.77 -8.01
C LEU A 253 7.78 -4.97 -7.47
N PHE A 254 7.77 -3.65 -7.62
CA PHE A 254 8.84 -2.78 -7.12
C PHE A 254 8.90 -2.77 -5.60
N LEU A 255 7.75 -2.70 -4.91
CA LEU A 255 7.68 -2.77 -3.47
C LEU A 255 8.28 -4.08 -2.94
N GLN A 256 7.93 -5.22 -3.54
CA GLN A 256 8.44 -6.52 -3.13
C GLN A 256 9.94 -6.68 -3.41
N THR A 257 10.41 -6.18 -4.55
CA THR A 257 11.84 -6.16 -4.88
C THR A 257 12.62 -5.30 -3.87
N SER A 258 12.05 -4.16 -3.48
CA SER A 258 12.64 -3.29 -2.46
C SER A 258 12.70 -3.96 -1.09
N ILE A 259 11.61 -4.60 -0.66
CA ILE A 259 11.56 -5.35 0.61
C ILE A 259 12.61 -6.46 0.62
N LYS A 260 12.76 -7.18 -0.48
CA LYS A 260 13.76 -8.24 -0.62
C LYS A 260 15.19 -7.71 -0.46
N ASN A 261 15.51 -6.56 -1.07
CA ASN A 261 16.87 -6.03 -1.16
C ASN A 261 17.24 -5.10 0.02
N LEU A 262 16.28 -4.31 0.53
CA LEU A 262 16.52 -3.31 1.60
C LEU A 262 15.98 -3.75 2.96
N GLY A 263 15.05 -4.68 2.98
CA GLY A 263 14.27 -5.06 4.16
C GLY A 263 13.05 -4.17 4.39
N ALA A 264 12.03 -4.75 5.04
CA ALA A 264 10.74 -4.10 5.28
C ALA A 264 10.86 -2.77 6.05
N SER A 265 11.79 -2.71 7.01
CA SER A 265 12.04 -1.52 7.86
C SER A 265 12.43 -0.29 7.05
N ARG A 266 13.38 -0.42 6.11
CA ARG A 266 13.81 0.72 5.27
C ARG A 266 12.73 1.14 4.28
N VAL A 267 12.02 0.17 3.74
CA VAL A 267 10.91 0.40 2.79
C VAL A 267 9.77 1.15 3.47
N SER A 268 9.39 0.79 4.70
CA SER A 268 8.28 1.44 5.43
C SER A 268 8.55 2.93 5.75
N VAL A 269 9.81 3.34 5.83
CA VAL A 269 10.18 4.75 6.01
C VAL A 269 9.97 5.56 4.72
N MET A 270 10.06 4.92 3.56
CA MET A 270 9.94 5.58 2.26
C MET A 270 8.50 5.69 1.75
N THR A 271 7.62 4.76 2.13
CA THR A 271 6.22 4.75 1.64
C THR A 271 5.44 6.04 1.91
N PRO A 272 5.64 6.78 3.03
CA PRO A 272 4.98 8.06 3.26
C PRO A 272 5.39 9.19 2.30
N LEU A 273 6.35 8.97 1.42
CA LEU A 273 6.64 9.90 0.33
C LEU A 273 5.52 9.93 -0.74
N VAL A 274 4.68 8.89 -0.82
CA VAL A 274 3.59 8.82 -1.81
C VAL A 274 2.64 10.02 -1.67
N PRO A 275 2.06 10.35 -0.51
CA PRO A 275 1.21 11.55 -0.40
C PRO A 275 1.94 12.86 -0.65
N ALA A 276 3.23 12.97 -0.29
CA ALA A 276 4.02 14.16 -0.59
C ALA A 276 4.27 14.34 -2.11
N LEU A 277 4.51 13.22 -2.82
CA LEU A 277 4.68 13.23 -4.28
C LEU A 277 3.34 13.47 -5.00
N ALA A 278 2.23 12.92 -4.50
CA ALA A 278 0.89 13.20 -5.01
C ALA A 278 0.57 14.69 -4.86
N LEU A 279 0.88 15.27 -3.70
CA LEU A 279 0.74 16.68 -3.41
C LEU A 279 1.54 17.54 -4.40
N ALA A 280 2.79 17.18 -4.70
CA ALA A 280 3.62 17.88 -5.68
C ALA A 280 3.05 17.76 -7.10
N ALA A 281 2.53 16.60 -7.49
CA ALA A 281 1.91 16.40 -8.79
C ALA A 281 0.60 17.19 -8.95
N GLU A 282 -0.25 17.21 -7.92
CA GLU A 282 -1.46 18.03 -7.88
C GLU A 282 -1.15 19.52 -8.01
N PHE A 283 -0.10 20.01 -7.33
CA PHE A 283 0.30 21.42 -7.42
C PHE A 283 0.68 21.85 -8.84
N VAL A 284 1.27 20.94 -9.62
CA VAL A 284 1.60 21.22 -11.04
C VAL A 284 0.36 21.32 -11.89
N ILE A 285 -0.70 20.52 -11.60
CA ILE A 285 -1.95 20.50 -12.37
C ILE A 285 -2.86 21.65 -11.94
N ASN A 286 -3.08 21.81 -10.64
CA ASN A 286 -3.95 22.80 -10.03
C ASN A 286 -3.23 23.46 -8.84
N PRO A 287 -2.62 24.63 -9.01
CA PRO A 287 -2.01 25.37 -7.89
C PRO A 287 -3.04 25.68 -6.80
N TRP A 288 -2.71 25.34 -5.54
CA TRP A 288 -3.65 25.48 -4.43
C TRP A 288 -3.92 26.92 -4.04
N GLY A 289 -5.20 27.21 -3.75
CA GLY A 289 -5.59 28.47 -3.14
C GLY A 289 -5.31 28.57 -1.63
N HIS A 290 -5.15 27.41 -0.94
CA HIS A 290 -4.97 27.36 0.52
C HIS A 290 -3.75 26.51 0.91
N ILE A 291 -2.85 27.09 1.71
CA ILE A 291 -1.60 26.46 2.14
C ILE A 291 -1.78 25.42 3.28
N THR A 292 -2.93 25.43 3.95
CA THR A 292 -3.19 24.60 5.13
C THR A 292 -3.15 23.10 4.81
N THR A 293 -3.83 22.67 3.74
CA THR A 293 -3.87 21.26 3.31
C THR A 293 -2.48 20.71 3.00
N PRO A 294 -1.63 21.36 2.17
CA PRO A 294 -0.26 20.93 1.94
C PRO A 294 0.56 20.76 3.21
N ILE A 295 0.49 21.74 4.12
CA ILE A 295 1.23 21.65 5.39
C ILE A 295 0.78 20.43 6.19
N LEU A 296 -0.51 20.18 6.32
CA LEU A 296 -1.03 19.04 7.09
C LEU A 296 -0.69 17.70 6.43
N VAL A 297 -0.73 17.58 5.11
CA VAL A 297 -0.27 16.37 4.39
C VAL A 297 1.20 16.11 4.69
N LEU A 298 2.06 17.11 4.60
CA LEU A 298 3.49 16.95 4.93
C LEU A 298 3.72 16.60 6.40
N MET A 299 2.93 17.14 7.33
CA MET A 299 3.00 16.78 8.76
C MET A 299 2.55 15.33 9.01
N VAL A 300 1.53 14.84 8.29
CA VAL A 300 1.16 13.41 8.31
C VAL A 300 2.33 12.57 7.80
N CYS A 301 2.93 12.89 6.67
CA CYS A 301 4.07 12.16 6.12
C CYS A 301 5.23 12.08 7.13
N LEU A 302 5.59 13.21 7.72
CA LEU A 302 6.67 13.29 8.71
C LEU A 302 6.35 12.46 9.96
N SER A 303 5.12 12.53 10.47
CA SER A 303 4.70 11.75 11.64
C SER A 303 4.73 10.24 11.40
N VAL A 304 4.36 9.78 10.19
CA VAL A 304 4.44 8.36 9.80
C VAL A 304 5.90 7.91 9.67
N ILE A 305 6.78 8.74 9.11
CA ILE A 305 8.22 8.45 9.04
C ILE A 305 8.79 8.29 10.45
N ILE A 306 8.53 9.24 11.35
CA ILE A 306 8.97 9.19 12.74
C ILE A 306 8.44 7.94 13.44
N SER A 307 7.16 7.63 13.26
CA SER A 307 6.51 6.43 13.81
C SER A 307 7.23 5.15 13.35
N ASN A 308 7.50 5.02 12.06
CA ASN A 308 8.18 3.86 11.50
C ASN A 308 9.64 3.73 11.97
N VAL A 309 10.36 4.85 12.07
CA VAL A 309 11.75 4.84 12.58
C VAL A 309 11.78 4.40 14.04
N TRP A 310 10.87 4.91 14.88
CA TRP A 310 10.81 4.56 16.30
C TRP A 310 10.39 3.11 16.54
N LEU A 311 9.40 2.60 15.81
CA LEU A 311 8.97 1.20 15.89
C LEU A 311 10.12 0.26 15.52
N ASN A 312 10.85 0.57 14.45
CA ASN A 312 11.98 -0.23 14.00
C ASN A 312 13.18 -0.23 14.95
N HIS A 313 13.39 0.84 15.73
CA HIS A 313 14.42 0.89 16.77
C HIS A 313 14.03 0.06 18.01
N SER A 314 12.75 0.00 18.33
CA SER A 314 12.26 -0.73 19.51
C SER A 314 12.26 -2.25 19.32
N ASP A 315 12.26 -2.74 18.08
CA ASP A 315 12.21 -4.18 17.76
C ASP A 315 13.59 -4.82 17.53
N ARG A 316 14.68 -4.08 17.71
CA ARG A 316 16.03 -4.67 17.70
C ARG A 316 16.23 -5.43 19.01
N PRO A 317 16.55 -6.75 18.96
CA PRO A 317 16.89 -7.50 20.16
C PRO A 317 18.04 -6.80 20.86
N GLY A 318 17.91 -6.62 22.18
CA GLY A 318 18.97 -6.01 22.99
C GLY A 318 20.25 -6.86 22.91
N PRO A 319 21.42 -6.26 23.15
CA PRO A 319 22.73 -6.96 23.08
C PRO A 319 22.76 -8.26 23.91
N VAL A 320 22.02 -8.33 25.01
CA VAL A 320 21.92 -9.50 25.89
C VAL A 320 21.13 -10.64 25.25
N GLU A 321 20.09 -10.35 24.48
CA GLU A 321 19.25 -11.36 23.83
C GLU A 321 19.95 -12.03 22.63
N THR A 322 20.84 -11.26 21.97
CA THR A 322 21.69 -11.76 20.88
C THR A 322 22.74 -12.74 21.43
N GLN A 323 23.36 -12.44 22.58
CA GLN A 323 24.32 -13.32 23.24
C GLN A 323 23.70 -14.64 23.70
N LEU A 324 22.49 -14.60 24.28
CA LEU A 324 21.77 -15.81 24.71
C LEU A 324 21.35 -16.71 23.54
N ARG A 325 21.09 -16.14 22.36
CA ARG A 325 20.80 -16.92 21.14
C ARG A 325 22.05 -17.59 20.57
N GLU A 326 23.20 -16.93 20.61
CA GLU A 326 24.47 -17.49 20.16
C GLU A 326 24.95 -18.61 21.09
N GLU A 327 24.80 -18.47 22.43
CA GLU A 327 25.14 -19.50 23.41
C GLU A 327 24.18 -20.71 23.35
N GLY A 328 22.89 -20.51 23.03
CA GLY A 328 21.91 -21.59 22.86
C GLY A 328 22.07 -22.37 21.55
N SER A 329 22.72 -21.80 20.53
CA SER A 329 22.99 -22.46 19.24
C SER A 329 24.30 -23.28 19.23
N SER A 330 25.13 -23.13 20.25
CA SER A 330 26.41 -23.84 20.37
C SER A 330 26.34 -25.08 21.27
N ARG A 331 25.15 -25.43 21.75
CA ARG A 331 24.83 -26.66 22.46
C ARG A 331 23.95 -27.56 21.61
#